data_232ef839106a1b9441f06fad57b585a3
#
_entry.id   232ef839106a1b9441f06fad57b585a3
#
_cell.length_a   1.000
_cell.length_b   1.000
_cell.length_c   1.000
_cell.angle_alpha   90.00
_cell.angle_beta   90.00
_cell.angle_gamma   90.00
#
_symmetry.space_group_name_H-M   'P 1'
#
loop_
_entity.id
_entity.type
_entity.pdbx_description
1 polymer ?
#
loop_
_entity_poly.entity_id
_entity_poly.type
_entity_poly.pdbx_seq_one_letter_code
_entity_poly.pdbx_strand_id
1 'polypeptide(L)'
;MPQALELFGKSQPGRFFAGPTLALDVGGSTAWLAGHANPDELASFLHFCGCKAVVLDEAECPPPTGWARAKSHFVFGLAPGKQLPEPAVEETLWASLHFDPEPPAGPVAQMLFPDRPTRRDDFYSELCSKRARGRAVVWALEQGGELACTVGAYAIGTEQAYMACGETAELLRGRGIG
;
A
#
# COMPACT_ATOMS: atom_id res chain seq x y z
N MET A 1 0.24 -15.29 5.88
CA MET A 1 -0.12 -13.90 6.26
C MET A 1 1.05 -13.11 6.86
N PRO A 2 1.90 -13.62 7.78
CA PRO A 2 3.06 -12.88 8.29
C PRO A 2 3.96 -12.32 7.19
N GLN A 3 4.20 -13.10 6.15
CA GLN A 3 5.00 -12.67 5.01
C GLN A 3 4.50 -11.40 4.32
N ALA A 4 3.18 -11.20 4.23
CA ALA A 4 2.62 -10.03 3.57
C ALA A 4 2.92 -8.73 4.33
N LEU A 5 2.81 -8.75 5.67
CA LEU A 5 3.13 -7.59 6.51
C LEU A 5 4.65 -7.30 6.52
N GLU A 6 5.48 -8.33 6.64
CA GLU A 6 6.93 -8.20 6.53
C GLU A 6 7.34 -7.60 5.19
N LEU A 7 6.74 -8.10 4.11
CA LEU A 7 7.02 -7.63 2.76
C LEU A 7 6.53 -6.19 2.55
N PHE A 8 5.37 -5.85 3.08
CA PHE A 8 4.86 -4.48 3.03
C PHE A 8 5.78 -3.52 3.78
N GLY A 9 6.22 -3.87 5.01
CA GLY A 9 7.18 -3.10 5.77
C GLY A 9 8.47 -2.86 5.00
N LYS A 10 9.07 -3.90 4.42
CA LYS A 10 10.28 -3.79 3.59
C LYS A 10 10.13 -2.91 2.35
N SER A 11 8.91 -2.68 1.88
CA SER A 11 8.64 -1.80 0.74
C SER A 11 8.66 -0.31 1.09
N GLN A 12 8.59 0.03 2.38
CA GLN A 12 8.55 1.40 2.87
C GLN A 12 9.95 1.86 3.34
N PRO A 13 10.26 3.16 3.24
CA PRO A 13 11.49 3.68 3.85
C PRO A 13 11.38 3.61 5.38
N GLY A 14 12.32 2.95 6.01
CA GLY A 14 12.28 2.77 7.46
C GLY A 14 13.51 2.06 8.02
N ARG A 15 13.46 1.82 9.33
CA ARG A 15 14.46 1.04 10.06
C ARG A 15 13.93 -0.38 10.24
N PHE A 16 14.62 -1.34 9.68
CA PHE A 16 14.25 -2.74 9.77
C PHE A 16 14.99 -3.46 10.90
N PHE A 17 14.22 -4.13 11.74
CA PHE A 17 14.72 -4.96 12.83
C PHE A 17 14.23 -6.39 12.62
N ALA A 18 15.12 -7.35 12.71
CA ALA A 18 14.76 -8.76 12.58
C ALA A 18 15.39 -9.58 13.72
N GLY A 19 14.61 -10.48 14.26
CA GLY A 19 14.99 -11.50 15.22
C GLY A 19 14.48 -12.88 14.81
N PRO A 20 14.69 -13.91 15.62
CA PRO A 20 14.30 -15.27 15.27
C PRO A 20 12.78 -15.46 15.16
N THR A 21 11.99 -14.66 15.88
CA THR A 21 10.51 -14.79 15.94
C THR A 21 9.77 -13.54 15.47
N LEU A 22 10.48 -12.46 15.17
CA LEU A 22 9.92 -11.14 14.95
C LEU A 22 10.65 -10.43 13.82
N ALA A 23 9.89 -9.81 12.92
CA ALA A 23 10.39 -8.80 12.00
C ALA A 23 9.58 -7.51 12.21
N LEU A 24 10.26 -6.38 12.36
CA LEU A 24 9.66 -5.08 12.59
C LEU A 24 10.31 -4.05 11.66
N ASP A 25 9.49 -3.35 10.90
CA ASP A 25 9.90 -2.18 10.13
C ASP A 25 9.27 -0.92 10.71
N VAL A 26 10.10 0.07 11.03
CA VAL A 26 9.69 1.34 11.60
C VAL A 26 9.87 2.44 10.57
N GLY A 27 8.77 2.86 9.97
CA GLY A 27 8.70 3.97 9.02
C GLY A 27 8.04 5.21 9.65
N GLY A 28 8.84 6.23 9.96
CA GLY A 28 8.35 7.44 10.63
C GLY A 28 7.72 7.14 12.00
N SER A 29 6.42 7.42 12.17
CA SER A 29 5.66 7.15 13.40
C SER A 29 4.83 5.88 13.36
N THR A 30 4.98 5.06 12.33
CA THR A 30 4.24 3.80 12.16
C THR A 30 5.22 2.64 12.07
N ALA A 31 4.90 1.54 12.73
CA ALA A 31 5.63 0.28 12.62
C ALA A 31 4.76 -0.78 11.94
N TRP A 32 5.38 -1.68 11.20
CA TRP A 32 4.79 -2.89 10.64
C TRP A 32 5.47 -4.09 11.26
N LEU A 33 4.68 -4.98 11.84
CA LEU A 33 5.18 -6.13 12.61
C LEU A 33 4.69 -7.43 11.98
N ALA A 34 5.62 -8.37 11.80
CA ALA A 34 5.33 -9.76 11.47
C ALA A 34 5.98 -10.68 12.51
N GLY A 35 5.26 -11.69 12.98
CA GLY A 35 5.72 -12.65 13.98
C GLY A 35 5.20 -12.36 15.38
N HIS A 36 5.88 -12.91 16.38
CA HIS A 36 5.44 -12.88 17.78
C HIS A 36 6.31 -11.95 18.62
N ALA A 37 5.68 -11.16 19.47
CA ALA A 37 6.35 -10.35 20.48
C ALA A 37 5.59 -10.41 21.80
N ASN A 38 6.31 -10.22 22.91
CA ASN A 38 5.67 -9.94 24.18
C ASN A 38 5.01 -8.55 24.14
N PRO A 39 3.72 -8.40 24.52
CA PRO A 39 3.00 -7.13 24.42
C PRO A 39 3.65 -5.97 25.19
N ASP A 40 4.23 -6.22 26.36
CA ASP A 40 4.86 -5.18 27.18
C ASP A 40 6.21 -4.73 26.59
N GLU A 41 7.00 -5.69 26.12
CA GLU A 41 8.28 -5.42 25.44
C GLU A 41 8.04 -4.67 24.14
N LEU A 42 7.05 -5.10 23.35
CA LEU A 42 6.66 -4.44 22.12
C LEU A 42 6.20 -3.00 22.37
N ALA A 43 5.33 -2.79 23.36
CA ALA A 43 4.87 -1.45 23.77
C ALA A 43 6.04 -0.54 24.13
N SER A 44 6.97 -1.03 24.94
CA SER A 44 8.17 -0.30 25.35
C SER A 44 9.07 0.04 24.17
N PHE A 45 9.30 -0.91 23.27
CA PHE A 45 10.11 -0.71 22.07
C PHE A 45 9.48 0.28 21.10
N LEU A 46 8.19 0.17 20.84
CA LEU A 46 7.47 1.11 19.97
C LEU A 46 7.49 2.53 20.53
N HIS A 47 7.34 2.67 21.84
CA HIS A 47 7.48 3.97 22.52
C HIS A 47 8.90 4.55 22.35
N PHE A 48 9.93 3.75 22.58
CA PHE A 48 11.33 4.15 22.37
C PHE A 48 11.59 4.60 20.92
N CYS A 49 10.98 3.93 19.93
CA CYS A 49 11.06 4.30 18.52
C CYS A 49 10.23 5.54 18.13
N GLY A 50 9.43 6.07 19.05
CA GLY A 50 8.53 7.20 18.78
C GLY A 50 7.32 6.82 17.91
N CYS A 51 6.96 5.53 17.87
CA CYS A 51 5.82 5.06 17.10
C CYS A 51 4.51 5.50 17.74
N LYS A 52 3.56 5.90 16.89
CA LYS A 52 2.17 6.25 17.26
C LYS A 52 1.15 5.25 16.74
N ALA A 53 1.56 4.41 15.81
CA ALA A 53 0.75 3.35 15.24
C ALA A 53 1.60 2.09 14.99
N VAL A 54 0.97 0.94 15.08
CA VAL A 54 1.55 -0.35 14.67
C VAL A 54 0.52 -1.11 13.84
N VAL A 55 0.99 -1.71 12.77
CA VAL A 55 0.22 -2.65 11.95
C VAL A 55 0.73 -4.05 12.27
N LEU A 56 -0.16 -4.93 12.69
CA LEU A 56 0.16 -6.29 13.09
C LEU A 56 -0.96 -7.25 12.69
N ASP A 57 -0.65 -8.54 12.63
CA ASP A 57 -1.63 -9.61 12.53
C ASP A 57 -2.00 -10.07 13.94
N GLU A 58 -3.22 -9.75 14.39
CA GLU A 58 -3.68 -10.09 15.74
C GLU A 58 -3.81 -11.60 15.99
N ALA A 59 -3.88 -12.42 14.93
CA ALA A 59 -3.84 -13.87 15.05
C ALA A 59 -2.46 -14.39 15.47
N GLU A 60 -1.42 -13.62 15.21
CA GLU A 60 -0.04 -13.99 15.50
C GLU A 60 0.59 -13.19 16.63
N CYS A 61 0.21 -11.92 16.76
CA CYS A 61 0.74 -11.05 17.79
C CYS A 61 -0.38 -10.26 18.46
N PRO A 62 -0.58 -10.42 19.77
CA PRO A 62 -1.56 -9.63 20.50
C PRO A 62 -1.18 -8.14 20.47
N PRO A 63 -2.17 -7.22 20.56
CA PRO A 63 -1.90 -5.79 20.62
C PRO A 63 -0.93 -5.43 21.76
N PRO A 64 -0.04 -4.43 21.56
CA PRO A 64 0.84 -3.96 22.60
C PRO A 64 0.05 -3.43 23.81
N THR A 65 0.58 -3.63 25.00
CA THR A 65 -0.09 -3.18 26.23
C THR A 65 -0.35 -1.67 26.21
N GLY A 66 -1.58 -1.28 26.50
CA GLY A 66 -2.02 0.12 26.50
C GLY A 66 -2.35 0.70 25.12
N TRP A 67 -2.28 -0.10 24.05
CA TRP A 67 -2.65 0.34 22.71
C TRP A 67 -4.09 -0.06 22.39
N ALA A 68 -4.80 0.80 21.65
CA ALA A 68 -6.16 0.56 21.20
C ALA A 68 -6.20 0.30 19.68
N ARG A 69 -7.13 -0.56 19.27
CA ARG A 69 -7.38 -0.81 17.85
C ARG A 69 -8.00 0.45 17.22
N ALA A 70 -7.35 1.01 16.21
CA ALA A 70 -7.85 2.15 15.46
C ALA A 70 -8.69 1.70 14.25
N LYS A 71 -8.19 0.71 13.50
CA LYS A 71 -8.86 0.15 12.32
C LYS A 71 -8.30 -1.25 11.99
N SER A 72 -9.06 -2.01 11.22
CA SER A 72 -8.62 -3.29 10.66
C SER A 72 -8.32 -3.13 9.17
N HIS A 73 -7.30 -3.84 8.69
CA HIS A 73 -6.96 -4.00 7.29
C HIS A 73 -7.06 -5.46 6.91
N PHE A 74 -7.57 -5.73 5.73
CA PHE A 74 -7.57 -7.07 5.16
C PHE A 74 -6.51 -7.13 4.06
N VAL A 75 -5.72 -8.19 4.08
CA VAL A 75 -4.74 -8.48 3.03
C VAL A 75 -5.26 -9.65 2.21
N PHE A 76 -5.44 -9.44 0.93
CA PHE A 76 -5.88 -10.47 -0.02
C PHE A 76 -4.70 -10.85 -0.90
N GLY A 77 -4.54 -12.14 -1.16
CA GLY A 77 -3.56 -12.67 -2.10
C GLY A 77 -4.23 -13.37 -3.26
N LEU A 78 -3.74 -13.13 -4.47
CA LEU A 78 -4.13 -13.91 -5.63
C LEU A 78 -3.21 -15.14 -5.73
N ALA A 79 -3.79 -16.33 -5.67
CA ALA A 79 -3.02 -17.56 -5.83
C ALA A 79 -2.53 -17.72 -7.29
N PRO A 80 -1.33 -18.28 -7.49
CA PRO A 80 -0.82 -18.55 -8.84
C PRO A 80 -1.85 -19.31 -9.70
N GLY A 81 -1.99 -18.90 -10.97
CA GLY A 81 -2.91 -19.52 -11.92
C GLY A 81 -4.39 -19.18 -11.74
N LYS A 82 -4.77 -18.37 -10.74
CA LYS A 82 -6.13 -17.84 -10.64
C LYS A 82 -6.27 -16.60 -11.50
N GLN A 83 -7.38 -16.55 -12.24
CA GLN A 83 -7.76 -15.36 -13.01
C GLN A 83 -8.72 -14.51 -12.16
N LEU A 84 -8.57 -13.20 -12.29
CA LEU A 84 -9.58 -12.28 -11.78
C LEU A 84 -10.84 -12.36 -12.68
N PRO A 85 -12.03 -12.16 -12.10
CA PRO A 85 -13.24 -12.04 -12.92
C PRO A 85 -13.11 -10.85 -13.87
N GLU A 86 -13.71 -10.96 -15.05
CA GLU A 86 -13.79 -9.83 -15.97
C GLU A 86 -14.57 -8.67 -15.33
N PRO A 87 -14.09 -7.43 -15.48
CA PRO A 87 -14.79 -6.28 -14.93
C PRO A 87 -16.14 -6.08 -15.63
N ALA A 88 -17.18 -5.91 -14.83
CA ALA A 88 -18.51 -5.57 -15.34
C ALA A 88 -18.61 -4.05 -15.55
N VAL A 89 -18.02 -3.54 -16.62
CA VAL A 89 -18.04 -2.12 -16.98
C VAL A 89 -19.01 -1.90 -18.13
N GLU A 90 -19.78 -0.81 -18.07
CA GLU A 90 -20.64 -0.40 -19.18
C GLU A 90 -19.80 -0.17 -20.45
N GLU A 91 -20.23 -0.72 -21.59
CA GLU A 91 -19.46 -0.70 -22.84
C GLU A 91 -19.15 0.73 -23.32
N THR A 92 -20.10 1.64 -23.20
CA THR A 92 -19.91 3.05 -23.57
C THR A 92 -18.89 3.76 -22.68
N LEU A 93 -18.87 3.45 -21.39
CA LEU A 93 -17.85 3.95 -20.46
C LEU A 93 -16.49 3.37 -20.83
N TRP A 94 -16.41 2.04 -21.00
CA TRP A 94 -15.16 1.37 -21.36
C TRP A 94 -14.55 1.94 -22.64
N ALA A 95 -15.37 2.16 -23.67
CA ALA A 95 -14.93 2.75 -24.95
C ALA A 95 -14.43 4.20 -24.83
N SER A 96 -14.79 4.91 -23.75
CA SER A 96 -14.35 6.28 -23.49
C SER A 96 -13.05 6.36 -22.69
N LEU A 97 -12.55 5.23 -22.16
CA LEU A 97 -11.36 5.16 -21.36
C LEU A 97 -10.10 4.88 -22.19
N HIS A 98 -9.04 5.54 -21.86
CA HIS A 98 -7.72 5.32 -22.44
C HIS A 98 -6.78 4.74 -21.41
N PHE A 99 -6.08 3.66 -21.76
CA PHE A 99 -5.08 3.04 -20.88
C PHE A 99 -3.74 3.77 -20.97
N ASP A 100 -3.26 4.26 -19.84
CA ASP A 100 -1.92 4.81 -19.70
C ASP A 100 -1.04 3.86 -18.88
N PRO A 101 -0.04 3.22 -19.50
CA PRO A 101 0.86 2.30 -18.80
C PRO A 101 1.88 2.99 -17.90
N GLU A 102 2.06 4.30 -18.02
CA GLU A 102 3.05 5.05 -17.25
C GLU A 102 2.60 6.49 -16.94
N PRO A 103 1.48 6.66 -16.23
CA PRO A 103 0.94 7.98 -15.94
C PRO A 103 1.97 8.85 -15.18
N PRO A 104 2.00 10.17 -15.40
CA PRO A 104 2.89 11.07 -14.69
C PRO A 104 2.68 11.00 -13.17
N ALA A 105 3.79 10.98 -12.40
CA ALA A 105 3.72 10.81 -10.93
C ALA A 105 2.96 11.94 -10.22
N GLY A 106 2.97 13.16 -10.76
CA GLY A 106 2.29 14.32 -10.19
C GLY A 106 0.76 14.15 -10.16
N PRO A 107 0.10 13.91 -11.30
CA PRO A 107 -1.33 13.59 -11.35
C PRO A 107 -1.72 12.40 -10.47
N VAL A 108 -0.93 11.32 -10.46
CA VAL A 108 -1.16 10.16 -9.58
C VAL A 108 -1.13 10.58 -8.10
N ALA A 109 -0.13 11.33 -7.69
CA ALA A 109 -0.01 11.83 -6.31
C ALA A 109 -1.18 12.77 -5.95
N GLN A 110 -1.60 13.62 -6.88
CA GLN A 110 -2.76 14.51 -6.68
C GLN A 110 -4.05 13.71 -6.52
N MET A 111 -4.27 12.66 -7.31
CA MET A 111 -5.46 11.82 -7.22
C MET A 111 -5.52 11.06 -5.89
N LEU A 112 -4.39 10.52 -5.41
CA LEU A 112 -4.31 9.76 -4.16
C LEU A 112 -4.39 10.65 -2.90
N PHE A 113 -3.92 11.90 -2.97
CA PHE A 113 -3.81 12.79 -1.82
C PHE A 113 -4.26 14.22 -2.16
N PRO A 114 -5.53 14.43 -2.61
CA PRO A 114 -6.01 15.74 -3.07
C PRO A 114 -5.89 16.82 -1.99
N ASP A 115 -6.24 16.49 -0.74
CA ASP A 115 -6.34 17.43 0.40
C ASP A 115 -5.17 17.31 1.38
N ARG A 116 -4.07 16.63 1.00
CA ARG A 116 -2.91 16.36 1.88
C ARG A 116 -1.60 16.72 1.19
N PRO A 117 -1.27 18.02 1.05
CA PRO A 117 -0.13 18.46 0.25
C PRO A 117 1.20 17.85 0.67
N THR A 118 1.51 17.84 1.97
CA THR A 118 2.76 17.22 2.47
C THR A 118 2.84 15.74 2.11
N ARG A 119 1.74 14.99 2.29
CA ARG A 119 1.70 13.55 1.97
C ARG A 119 1.81 13.31 0.47
N ARG A 120 1.23 14.19 -0.33
CA ARG A 120 1.33 14.17 -1.80
C ARG A 120 2.76 14.35 -2.27
N ASP A 121 3.49 15.32 -1.70
CA ASP A 121 4.88 15.61 -2.08
C ASP A 121 5.82 14.48 -1.66
N ASP A 122 5.62 13.91 -0.46
CA ASP A 122 6.33 12.72 0.01
C ASP A 122 6.10 11.54 -0.93
N PHE A 123 4.84 11.26 -1.27
CA PHE A 123 4.46 10.18 -2.18
C PHE A 123 5.02 10.38 -3.59
N TYR A 124 4.94 11.60 -4.13
CA TYR A 124 5.54 11.94 -5.43
C TYR A 124 7.03 11.58 -5.46
N SER A 125 7.77 12.03 -4.46
CA SER A 125 9.21 11.77 -4.34
C SER A 125 9.52 10.28 -4.20
N GLU A 126 8.75 9.58 -3.39
CA GLU A 126 8.85 8.13 -3.19
C GLU A 126 8.57 7.37 -4.48
N LEU A 127 7.48 7.70 -5.20
CA LEU A 127 7.10 7.04 -6.45
C LEU A 127 8.16 7.25 -7.52
N CYS A 128 8.65 8.47 -7.71
CA CYS A 128 9.74 8.76 -8.65
C CYS A 128 11.00 7.95 -8.32
N SER A 129 11.39 7.89 -7.05
CA SER A 129 12.55 7.11 -6.60
C SER A 129 12.37 5.61 -6.83
N LYS A 130 11.20 5.06 -6.57
CA LYS A 130 10.90 3.64 -6.79
C LYS A 130 10.85 3.30 -8.29
N ARG A 131 10.24 4.16 -9.11
CA ARG A 131 10.23 3.99 -10.58
C ARG A 131 11.64 3.98 -11.16
N ALA A 132 12.48 4.94 -10.78
CA ALA A 132 13.87 5.03 -11.24
C ALA A 132 14.70 3.77 -10.91
N ARG A 133 14.29 3.01 -9.90
CA ARG A 133 14.93 1.73 -9.50
C ARG A 133 14.24 0.50 -10.07
N GLY A 134 13.22 0.64 -10.92
CA GLY A 134 12.40 -0.45 -11.41
C GLY A 134 11.61 -1.18 -10.31
N ARG A 135 11.30 -0.49 -9.21
CA ARG A 135 10.62 -1.06 -8.03
C ARG A 135 9.16 -0.68 -7.92
N ALA A 136 8.66 0.16 -8.81
CA ALA A 136 7.26 0.53 -8.86
C ALA A 136 6.80 0.71 -10.30
N VAL A 137 5.61 0.23 -10.56
CA VAL A 137 4.84 0.56 -11.76
C VAL A 137 3.48 1.10 -11.31
N VAL A 138 2.94 2.02 -12.08
CA VAL A 138 1.57 2.51 -11.89
C VAL A 138 0.94 2.57 -13.27
N TRP A 139 -0.26 2.08 -13.36
CA TRP A 139 -1.11 2.16 -14.55
C TRP A 139 -2.30 3.05 -14.25
N ALA A 140 -2.84 3.65 -15.28
CA ALA A 140 -4.05 4.44 -15.18
C ALA A 140 -5.03 4.13 -16.31
N LEU A 141 -6.30 4.44 -16.06
CA LEU A 141 -7.27 4.72 -17.08
C LEU A 141 -7.56 6.22 -17.06
N GLU A 142 -7.60 6.83 -18.23
CA GLU A 142 -7.92 8.24 -18.44
C GLU A 142 -9.23 8.40 -19.16
N GLN A 143 -9.96 9.46 -18.85
CA GLN A 143 -11.15 9.90 -19.57
C GLN A 143 -11.04 11.40 -19.84
N GLY A 144 -11.08 11.79 -21.12
CA GLY A 144 -10.98 13.20 -21.50
C GLY A 144 -9.66 13.89 -21.10
N GLY A 145 -8.57 13.13 -20.94
CA GLY A 145 -7.25 13.64 -20.52
C GLY A 145 -7.06 13.79 -19.01
N GLU A 146 -8.01 13.31 -18.20
CA GLU A 146 -7.92 13.27 -16.74
C GLU A 146 -7.87 11.82 -16.23
N LEU A 147 -7.22 11.59 -15.10
CA LEU A 147 -7.15 10.26 -14.50
C LEU A 147 -8.54 9.82 -14.03
N ALA A 148 -9.05 8.74 -14.59
CA ALA A 148 -10.30 8.08 -14.21
C ALA A 148 -10.07 7.11 -13.03
N CYS A 149 -9.03 6.29 -13.12
CA CYS A 149 -8.57 5.47 -12.00
C CYS A 149 -7.07 5.15 -12.14
N THR A 150 -6.46 4.76 -11.03
CA THR A 150 -5.08 4.30 -10.97
C THR A 150 -4.98 3.00 -10.21
N VAL A 151 -3.98 2.20 -10.53
CA VAL A 151 -3.53 1.06 -9.75
C VAL A 151 -2.01 0.93 -9.92
N GLY A 152 -1.32 0.52 -8.88
CA GLY A 152 0.12 0.32 -8.94
C GLY A 152 0.55 -0.99 -8.31
N ALA A 153 1.78 -1.39 -8.62
CA ALA A 153 2.44 -2.51 -7.99
C ALA A 153 3.85 -2.12 -7.55
N TYR A 154 4.18 -2.44 -6.32
CA TYR A 154 5.52 -2.29 -5.77
C TYR A 154 6.20 -3.65 -5.70
N ALA A 155 7.35 -3.77 -6.35
CA ALA A 155 8.14 -4.99 -6.34
C ALA A 155 8.72 -5.23 -4.94
N ILE A 156 8.49 -6.45 -4.43
CA ILE A 156 9.00 -6.94 -3.17
C ILE A 156 9.87 -8.16 -3.47
N GLY A 157 11.14 -7.91 -3.82
CA GLY A 157 12.00 -8.97 -4.33
C GLY A 157 11.74 -9.27 -5.81
N THR A 158 11.99 -10.53 -6.23
CA THR A 158 11.92 -10.94 -7.64
C THR A 158 10.61 -11.62 -8.04
N GLU A 159 9.84 -12.13 -7.09
CA GLU A 159 8.67 -12.98 -7.35
C GLU A 159 7.36 -12.45 -6.78
N GLN A 160 7.41 -11.36 -6.04
CA GLN A 160 6.25 -10.83 -5.34
C GLN A 160 6.09 -9.34 -5.58
N ALA A 161 4.84 -8.90 -5.61
CA ALA A 161 4.50 -7.50 -5.68
C ALA A 161 3.35 -7.18 -4.73
N TYR A 162 3.40 -6.00 -4.15
CA TYR A 162 2.31 -5.42 -3.37
C TYR A 162 1.49 -4.49 -4.25
N MET A 163 0.19 -4.74 -4.34
CA MET A 163 -0.73 -3.86 -5.07
C MET A 163 -1.00 -2.59 -4.24
N ALA A 164 -0.82 -1.45 -4.88
CA ALA A 164 -0.93 -0.13 -4.24
C ALA A 164 -1.50 0.90 -5.22
N CYS A 165 -1.59 2.14 -4.79
CA CYS A 165 -2.02 3.28 -5.64
C CYS A 165 -3.40 3.09 -6.27
N GLY A 166 -4.26 2.24 -5.67
CA GLY A 166 -5.64 2.06 -6.12
C GLY A 166 -6.48 3.26 -5.72
N GLU A 167 -6.96 4.02 -6.71
CA GLU A 167 -7.93 5.09 -6.52
C GLU A 167 -8.78 5.25 -7.77
N THR A 168 -10.03 5.64 -7.57
CA THR A 168 -10.98 5.91 -8.67
C THR A 168 -11.58 7.29 -8.46
N ALA A 169 -11.65 8.08 -9.52
CA ALA A 169 -12.27 9.40 -9.51
C ALA A 169 -13.70 9.30 -8.98
N GLU A 170 -14.10 10.23 -8.11
CA GLU A 170 -15.34 10.15 -7.34
C GLU A 170 -16.58 9.92 -8.23
N LEU A 171 -16.66 10.63 -9.35
CA LEU A 171 -17.78 10.52 -10.31
C LEU A 171 -17.85 9.16 -11.03
N LEU A 172 -16.80 8.36 -10.97
CA LEU A 172 -16.69 7.08 -11.67
C LEU A 172 -16.69 5.87 -10.70
N ARG A 173 -16.76 6.14 -9.38
CA ARG A 173 -16.85 5.07 -8.39
C ARG A 173 -18.13 4.26 -8.53
N GLY A 174 -18.05 2.97 -8.22
CA GLY A 174 -19.17 2.04 -8.33
C GLY A 174 -19.53 1.63 -9.76
N ARG A 175 -18.78 2.06 -10.77
CA ARG A 175 -19.00 1.73 -12.19
C ARG A 175 -18.10 0.60 -12.72
N GLY A 176 -17.36 -0.06 -11.84
CA GLY A 176 -16.58 -1.27 -12.14
C GLY A 176 -15.20 -1.03 -12.80
N ILE A 177 -14.70 0.21 -12.85
CA ILE A 177 -13.42 0.54 -13.49
C ILE A 177 -12.21 0.55 -12.55
N GLY A 178 -12.42 0.36 -11.24
CA GLY A 178 -11.36 0.39 -10.22
C GLY A 178 -11.28 -0.85 -9.37
#